data_836d56fcbf19e2dab7fd95b79a0f8e8c
#
_entry.id   836d56fcbf19e2dab7fd95b79a0f8e8c
#
_cell.length_a   1.000
_cell.length_b   1.000
_cell.length_c   1.000
_cell.angle_alpha   90.00
_cell.angle_beta   90.00
_cell.angle_gamma   90.00
#
_symmetry.space_group_name_H-M   'P 1'
#
loop_
_entity.id
_entity.type
_entity.pdbx_description
1 polymer ?
#
loop_
_entity_poly.entity_id
_entity_poly.type
_entity_poly.pdbx_seq_one_letter_code
_entity_poly.pdbx_strand_id
1 'polypeptide(L)'
;SLDEVKEYYADQFGLNRGEVAIVGDFDAKAVKAQLEKILKEKASKVPYERIIRKHFDTPGTRIIIDTPDKENATIVARFDFAQNKGEPDSDAMLLANWIFGGSTGLSNRLMLRLRQKDGLSYGAGSNVNIPAFGNDASWTMQAILAPQNLRKAEVALYEEIDRVIKDGFTQEELDEAKKGFIEYRAVNR
;
A
#
# COMPACT_ATOMS: atom_id res chain seq x y z
N SER A 1 15.65 23.19 12.69
CA SER A 1 17.10 23.07 12.93
C SER A 1 17.50 21.63 13.25
N LEU A 2 18.77 21.31 13.18
CA LEU A 2 19.27 19.98 13.56
C LEU A 2 19.06 19.71 15.07
N ASP A 3 19.13 20.73 15.89
CA ASP A 3 18.95 20.60 17.33
C ASP A 3 17.51 20.30 17.70
N GLU A 4 16.54 20.91 17.05
CA GLU A 4 15.11 20.56 17.18
C GLU A 4 14.83 19.09 16.80
N VAL A 5 15.47 18.60 15.74
CA VAL A 5 15.34 17.18 15.35
C VAL A 5 15.92 16.25 16.42
N LYS A 6 17.07 16.59 16.99
CA LYS A 6 17.69 15.79 18.08
C LYS A 6 16.83 15.80 19.34
N GLU A 7 16.28 16.97 19.70
CA GLU A 7 15.41 17.12 20.87
C GLU A 7 14.13 16.30 20.68
N TYR A 8 13.45 16.46 19.52
CA TYR A 8 12.25 15.70 19.19
C TYR A 8 12.52 14.18 19.24
N TYR A 9 13.63 13.73 18.65
CA TYR A 9 14.02 12.32 18.68
C TYR A 9 14.25 11.81 20.10
N ALA A 10 14.97 12.58 20.93
CA ALA A 10 15.24 12.19 22.30
C ALA A 10 14.00 12.13 23.19
N ASP A 11 13.00 12.95 22.89
CA ASP A 11 11.77 13.03 23.68
C ASP A 11 10.72 11.99 23.24
N GLN A 12 10.60 11.75 21.94
CA GLN A 12 9.55 10.90 21.37
C GLN A 12 10.00 9.45 21.19
N PHE A 13 11.27 9.23 20.87
CA PHE A 13 11.73 7.90 20.52
C PHE A 13 12.21 7.13 21.75
N GLY A 14 11.44 6.11 22.13
CA GLY A 14 11.77 5.21 23.24
C GLY A 14 11.41 3.77 22.91
N LEU A 15 12.06 2.85 23.59
CA LEU A 15 11.90 1.39 23.40
C LEU A 15 11.01 0.74 24.48
N ASN A 16 10.50 1.54 25.40
CA ASN A 16 9.64 1.09 26.52
C ASN A 16 8.23 0.66 26.09
N ARG A 17 7.85 0.86 24.82
CA ARG A 17 6.58 0.44 24.20
C ARG A 17 6.79 -0.32 22.89
N GLY A 18 8.01 -0.77 22.62
CA GLY A 18 8.34 -1.54 21.44
C GLY A 18 7.98 -3.01 21.60
N GLU A 19 7.67 -3.66 20.47
CA GLU A 19 7.56 -5.11 20.35
C GLU A 19 8.67 -5.60 19.44
N VAL A 20 9.32 -6.71 19.82
CA VAL A 20 10.37 -7.34 19.02
C VAL A 20 9.95 -8.77 18.72
N ALA A 21 9.84 -9.11 17.45
CA ALA A 21 9.64 -10.48 16.99
C ALA A 21 10.89 -10.96 16.25
N ILE A 22 11.40 -12.13 16.65
CA ILE A 22 12.56 -12.76 16.01
C ILE A 22 12.17 -14.18 15.61
N VAL A 23 12.42 -14.52 14.34
CA VAL A 23 12.15 -15.84 13.77
C VAL A 23 13.44 -16.38 13.17
N GLY A 24 13.82 -17.63 13.50
CA GLY A 24 15.03 -18.27 13.00
C GLY A 24 15.57 -19.29 13.97
N ASP A 25 16.77 -19.80 13.68
CA ASP A 25 17.52 -20.70 14.55
C ASP A 25 18.48 -19.88 15.43
N PHE A 26 18.12 -19.69 16.72
CA PHE A 26 18.91 -18.90 17.66
C PHE A 26 18.64 -19.32 19.11
N ASP A 27 19.58 -19.02 20.01
CA ASP A 27 19.37 -19.13 21.45
C ASP A 27 18.48 -17.98 21.96
N ALA A 28 17.20 -18.30 22.15
CA ALA A 28 16.20 -17.33 22.60
C ALA A 28 16.55 -16.68 23.96
N LYS A 29 17.24 -17.41 24.85
CA LYS A 29 17.61 -16.91 26.18
C LYS A 29 18.76 -15.89 26.08
N ALA A 30 19.75 -16.18 25.26
CA ALA A 30 20.88 -15.27 25.03
C ALA A 30 20.42 -13.99 24.31
N VAL A 31 19.59 -14.11 23.27
CA VAL A 31 19.04 -12.97 22.50
C VAL A 31 18.16 -12.11 23.41
N LYS A 32 17.27 -12.72 24.22
CA LYS A 32 16.42 -11.98 25.15
C LYS A 32 17.25 -11.16 26.14
N ALA A 33 18.30 -11.75 26.71
CA ALA A 33 19.16 -11.05 27.66
C ALA A 33 19.91 -9.85 27.05
N GLN A 34 20.32 -9.98 25.76
CA GLN A 34 20.94 -8.88 25.03
C GLN A 34 19.92 -7.77 24.74
N LEU A 35 18.71 -8.12 24.28
CA LEU A 35 17.65 -7.16 24.02
C LEU A 35 17.25 -6.40 25.29
N GLU A 36 17.02 -7.08 26.38
CA GLU A 36 16.71 -6.45 27.67
C GLU A 36 17.77 -5.43 28.09
N LYS A 37 19.04 -5.71 27.85
CA LYS A 37 20.12 -4.77 28.15
C LYS A 37 20.06 -3.52 27.26
N ILE A 38 19.78 -3.68 25.96
CA ILE A 38 19.72 -2.57 25.01
C ILE A 38 18.45 -1.72 25.24
N LEU A 39 17.34 -2.38 25.55
CA LEU A 39 16.03 -1.73 25.66
C LEU A 39 15.84 -0.97 26.97
N LYS A 40 16.49 -1.38 28.05
CA LYS A 40 16.36 -0.77 29.38
C LYS A 40 16.75 0.72 29.45
N GLU A 41 17.64 1.17 28.57
CA GLU A 41 18.26 2.49 28.67
C GLU A 41 17.55 3.57 27.83
N LYS A 42 16.49 3.22 27.08
CA LYS A 42 15.85 4.15 26.13
C LYS A 42 14.34 4.22 26.32
N ALA A 43 13.91 4.81 27.42
CA ALA A 43 12.52 5.19 27.60
C ALA A 43 12.24 6.56 26.95
N SER A 44 11.12 6.70 26.22
CA SER A 44 10.68 8.01 25.78
C SER A 44 10.21 8.84 26.95
N LYS A 45 10.38 10.16 26.91
CA LYS A 45 9.89 11.08 27.93
C LYS A 45 8.38 11.33 27.74
N VAL A 46 7.90 11.24 26.50
CA VAL A 46 6.50 11.44 26.17
C VAL A 46 5.73 10.14 26.28
N PRO A 47 4.56 10.10 26.96
CA PRO A 47 3.71 8.91 27.01
C PRO A 47 3.29 8.50 25.60
N TYR A 48 3.32 7.18 25.33
CA TYR A 48 2.80 6.67 24.06
C TYR A 48 1.29 6.76 24.01
N GLU A 49 0.79 7.39 22.96
CA GLU A 49 -0.61 7.39 22.60
C GLU A 49 -0.75 6.99 21.12
N ARG A 50 -1.60 6.01 20.86
CA ARG A 50 -1.86 5.58 19.48
C ARG A 50 -2.76 6.57 18.77
N ILE A 51 -2.26 7.14 17.68
CA ILE A 51 -3.05 8.00 16.81
C ILE A 51 -3.99 7.12 15.99
N ILE A 52 -5.28 7.15 16.31
CA ILE A 52 -6.32 6.43 15.58
C ILE A 52 -6.83 7.32 14.45
N ARG A 53 -6.55 6.93 13.23
CA ARG A 53 -7.06 7.61 12.05
C ARG A 53 -8.48 7.15 11.75
N LYS A 54 -9.36 8.12 11.53
CA LYS A 54 -10.73 7.89 11.12
C LYS A 54 -10.91 8.31 9.68
N HIS A 55 -11.67 7.50 8.96
CA HIS A 55 -12.11 7.88 7.62
C HIS A 55 -13.01 9.13 7.69
N PHE A 56 -12.89 9.98 6.71
CA PHE A 56 -13.79 11.09 6.42
C PHE A 56 -13.98 11.20 4.91
N ASP A 57 -15.19 11.52 4.50
CA ASP A 57 -15.51 11.68 3.10
C ASP A 57 -14.80 12.89 2.51
N THR A 58 -14.13 12.69 1.39
CA THR A 58 -13.44 13.74 0.65
C THR A 58 -14.08 13.90 -0.72
N PRO A 59 -14.46 15.11 -1.14
CA PRO A 59 -14.97 15.37 -2.49
C PRO A 59 -13.94 14.95 -3.54
N GLY A 60 -14.42 14.33 -4.62
CA GLY A 60 -13.58 13.98 -5.76
C GLY A 60 -12.91 15.23 -6.35
N THR A 61 -11.60 15.18 -6.52
CA THR A 61 -10.79 16.30 -7.01
C THR A 61 -9.86 15.80 -8.10
N ARG A 62 -9.69 16.60 -9.15
CA ARG A 62 -8.70 16.36 -10.20
C ARG A 62 -7.65 17.46 -10.16
N ILE A 63 -6.40 17.08 -9.95
CA ILE A 63 -5.26 18.00 -9.89
C ILE A 63 -4.33 17.68 -11.06
N ILE A 64 -3.87 18.71 -11.77
CA ILE A 64 -2.84 18.62 -12.79
C ILE A 64 -1.64 19.41 -12.29
N ILE A 65 -0.50 18.76 -12.25
CA ILE A 65 0.78 19.38 -11.91
C ILE A 65 1.65 19.34 -13.16
N ASP A 66 1.99 20.50 -13.69
CA ASP A 66 2.88 20.61 -14.83
C ASP A 66 4.35 20.53 -14.39
N THR A 67 5.09 19.59 -14.98
CA THR A 67 6.51 19.32 -14.67
C THR A 67 7.30 19.23 -15.97
N PRO A 68 7.54 20.38 -16.66
CA PRO A 68 8.13 20.40 -18.01
C PRO A 68 9.55 19.86 -18.08
N ASP A 69 10.24 19.75 -16.94
CA ASP A 69 11.57 19.18 -16.79
C ASP A 69 11.61 17.65 -16.72
N LYS A 70 10.43 17.00 -16.68
CA LYS A 70 10.32 15.54 -16.60
C LYS A 70 9.95 14.93 -17.95
N GLU A 71 10.66 13.85 -18.31
CA GLU A 71 10.39 13.11 -19.55
C GLU A 71 9.12 12.25 -19.45
N ASN A 72 8.77 11.81 -18.25
CA ASN A 72 7.61 10.96 -18.01
C ASN A 72 6.51 11.71 -17.26
N ALA A 73 5.28 11.36 -17.57
CA ALA A 73 4.10 11.72 -16.79
C ALA A 73 3.72 10.57 -15.84
N THR A 74 3.08 10.92 -14.72
CA THR A 74 2.55 9.96 -13.78
C THR A 74 1.07 10.25 -13.54
N ILE A 75 0.23 9.21 -13.63
CA ILE A 75 -1.14 9.26 -13.13
C ILE A 75 -1.16 8.63 -11.76
N VAL A 76 -1.79 9.29 -10.80
CA VAL A 76 -2.14 8.72 -9.49
C VAL A 76 -3.64 8.94 -9.29
N ALA A 77 -4.37 7.84 -9.13
CA ALA A 77 -5.77 7.87 -8.71
C ALA A 77 -5.85 7.23 -7.32
N ARG A 78 -6.58 7.87 -6.41
CA ARG A 78 -6.77 7.36 -5.06
C ARG A 78 -8.19 7.60 -4.61
N PHE A 79 -8.75 6.64 -3.90
CA PHE A 79 -9.93 6.86 -3.09
C PHE A 79 -9.72 6.29 -1.69
N ASP A 80 -10.35 6.94 -0.74
CA ASP A 80 -10.32 6.58 0.66
C ASP A 80 -11.70 6.05 1.07
N PHE A 81 -11.73 5.05 1.95
CA PHE A 81 -12.97 4.41 2.37
C PHE A 81 -12.86 3.89 3.80
N ALA A 82 -14.02 3.74 4.44
CA ALA A 82 -14.06 3.26 5.82
C ALA A 82 -13.89 1.74 5.88
N GLN A 83 -12.72 1.26 6.30
CA GLN A 83 -12.44 -0.16 6.54
C GLN A 83 -11.22 -0.36 7.44
N ASN A 84 -11.19 -1.48 8.18
CA ASN A 84 -10.02 -1.96 8.91
C ASN A 84 -9.82 -3.47 8.71
N LYS A 85 -8.64 -3.98 9.13
CA LYS A 85 -8.28 -5.40 8.96
C LYS A 85 -9.17 -6.40 9.71
N GLY A 86 -9.94 -5.96 10.69
CA GLY A 86 -10.86 -6.80 11.45
C GLY A 86 -12.22 -7.02 10.77
N GLU A 87 -12.49 -6.29 9.68
CA GLU A 87 -13.75 -6.39 8.97
C GLU A 87 -13.76 -7.53 7.93
N PRO A 88 -14.93 -8.16 7.69
CA PRO A 88 -15.04 -9.37 6.85
C PRO A 88 -14.49 -9.17 5.42
N ASP A 89 -14.66 -7.99 4.84
CA ASP A 89 -14.29 -7.71 3.45
C ASP A 89 -12.80 -7.35 3.26
N SER A 90 -12.04 -7.27 4.35
CA SER A 90 -10.62 -6.90 4.31
C SER A 90 -9.80 -7.82 3.41
N ASP A 91 -9.95 -9.13 3.55
CA ASP A 91 -9.21 -10.11 2.74
C ASP A 91 -9.70 -10.12 1.28
N ALA A 92 -11.00 -9.91 1.06
CA ALA A 92 -11.56 -9.77 -0.29
C ALA A 92 -10.97 -8.56 -1.02
N MET A 93 -10.81 -7.42 -0.34
CA MET A 93 -10.17 -6.22 -0.89
C MET A 93 -8.69 -6.43 -1.22
N LEU A 94 -7.95 -7.19 -0.41
CA LEU A 94 -6.56 -7.55 -0.71
C LEU A 94 -6.47 -8.39 -1.99
N LEU A 95 -7.37 -9.36 -2.15
CA LEU A 95 -7.40 -10.23 -3.33
C LEU A 95 -7.90 -9.46 -4.57
N ALA A 96 -8.89 -8.59 -4.42
CA ALA A 96 -9.36 -7.69 -5.48
C ALA A 96 -8.22 -6.79 -5.99
N ASN A 97 -7.47 -6.19 -5.07
CA ASN A 97 -6.27 -5.42 -5.43
C ASN A 97 -5.23 -6.27 -6.17
N TRP A 98 -5.01 -7.52 -5.73
CA TRP A 98 -4.06 -8.42 -6.39
C TRP A 98 -4.41 -8.64 -7.86
N ILE A 99 -5.68 -8.88 -8.18
CA ILE A 99 -6.19 -9.05 -9.55
C ILE A 99 -6.08 -7.75 -10.33
N PHE A 100 -6.46 -6.63 -9.70
CA PHE A 100 -6.56 -5.35 -10.39
C PHE A 100 -5.20 -4.78 -10.78
N GLY A 101 -4.24 -4.73 -9.86
CA GLY A 101 -2.95 -4.10 -10.11
C GLY A 101 -1.88 -4.37 -9.06
N GLY A 102 -2.20 -5.14 -8.02
CA GLY A 102 -1.31 -5.36 -6.87
C GLY A 102 -0.34 -6.53 -7.04
N SER A 103 -0.54 -7.42 -8.01
CA SER A 103 0.40 -8.51 -8.27
C SER A 103 1.70 -7.98 -8.89
N THR A 104 2.80 -8.66 -8.58
CA THR A 104 4.13 -8.32 -9.11
C THR A 104 4.34 -8.73 -10.57
N GLY A 105 3.39 -9.46 -11.15
CA GLY A 105 3.45 -9.96 -12.53
C GLY A 105 2.86 -9.00 -13.56
N LEU A 106 2.91 -9.42 -14.82
CA LEU A 106 2.32 -8.71 -15.96
C LEU A 106 0.85 -9.11 -16.20
N SER A 107 0.27 -9.97 -15.37
CA SER A 107 -1.05 -10.58 -15.55
C SER A 107 -2.18 -9.84 -14.85
N ASN A 108 -1.92 -8.76 -14.10
CA ASN A 108 -2.97 -7.96 -13.50
C ASN A 108 -3.67 -7.07 -14.55
N ARG A 109 -4.93 -6.70 -14.27
CA ARG A 109 -5.78 -5.94 -15.22
C ARG A 109 -5.15 -4.63 -15.69
N LEU A 110 -4.52 -3.86 -14.80
CA LEU A 110 -3.89 -2.59 -15.17
C LEU A 110 -2.72 -2.79 -16.13
N MET A 111 -1.88 -3.79 -15.89
CA MET A 111 -0.76 -4.10 -16.77
C MET A 111 -1.23 -4.64 -18.12
N LEU A 112 -2.22 -5.53 -18.12
CA LEU A 112 -2.83 -6.07 -19.33
C LEU A 112 -3.43 -4.95 -20.18
N ARG A 113 -4.17 -4.02 -19.56
CA ARG A 113 -4.82 -2.92 -20.27
C ARG A 113 -3.83 -1.85 -20.71
N LEU A 114 -3.12 -1.23 -19.77
CA LEU A 114 -2.34 -0.03 -20.05
C LEU A 114 -1.01 -0.32 -20.75
N ARG A 115 -0.40 -1.48 -20.49
CA ARG A 115 0.88 -1.85 -21.10
C ARG A 115 0.74 -2.77 -22.29
N GLN A 116 0.08 -3.92 -22.12
CA GLN A 116 0.10 -4.95 -23.18
C GLN A 116 -0.88 -4.62 -24.32
N LYS A 117 -2.13 -4.26 -23.99
CA LYS A 117 -3.16 -4.01 -24.99
C LYS A 117 -2.99 -2.65 -25.67
N ASP A 118 -2.88 -1.60 -24.88
CA ASP A 118 -2.94 -0.23 -25.38
C ASP A 118 -1.54 0.39 -25.59
N GLY A 119 -0.47 -0.19 -25.05
CA GLY A 119 0.91 0.32 -25.18
C GLY A 119 1.10 1.73 -24.61
N LEU A 120 0.31 2.14 -23.63
CA LEU A 120 0.27 3.52 -23.12
C LEU A 120 1.26 3.75 -21.98
N SER A 121 1.63 2.71 -21.23
CA SER A 121 2.38 2.82 -19.99
C SER A 121 3.59 1.89 -19.96
N TYR A 122 4.65 2.32 -19.32
CA TYR A 122 5.81 1.48 -18.98
C TYR A 122 5.51 0.52 -17.85
N GLY A 123 4.67 0.96 -16.90
CA GLY A 123 4.25 0.21 -15.75
C GLY A 123 3.02 0.84 -15.10
N ALA A 124 2.12 0.00 -14.65
CA ALA A 124 0.93 0.38 -13.92
C ALA A 124 0.71 -0.60 -12.77
N GLY A 125 0.12 -0.13 -11.70
CA GLY A 125 -0.17 -0.98 -10.55
C GLY A 125 -1.15 -0.33 -9.59
N SER A 126 -1.56 -1.10 -8.60
CA SER A 126 -2.40 -0.60 -7.52
C SER A 126 -1.94 -1.12 -6.16
N ASN A 127 -2.28 -0.39 -5.12
CA ASN A 127 -2.02 -0.77 -3.75
C ASN A 127 -3.21 -0.41 -2.87
N VAL A 128 -3.68 -1.37 -2.09
CA VAL A 128 -4.67 -1.16 -1.06
C VAL A 128 -4.00 -1.14 0.31
N ASN A 129 -4.27 -0.10 1.08
CA ASN A 129 -3.84 0.02 2.47
C ASN A 129 -5.05 -0.08 3.38
N ILE A 130 -5.12 -1.15 4.18
CA ILE A 130 -6.17 -1.37 5.16
C ILE A 130 -5.52 -1.34 6.54
N PRO A 131 -5.82 -0.37 7.40
CA PRO A 131 -5.17 -0.22 8.69
C PRO A 131 -5.59 -1.31 9.68
N ALA A 132 -4.69 -1.69 10.58
CA ALA A 132 -5.03 -2.57 11.69
C ALA A 132 -5.84 -1.84 12.79
N PHE A 133 -5.66 -0.53 12.89
CA PHE A 133 -6.31 0.34 13.88
C PHE A 133 -6.88 1.57 13.17
N GLY A 134 -8.07 1.98 13.59
CA GLY A 134 -8.83 3.00 12.88
C GLY A 134 -9.60 2.39 11.70
N ASN A 135 -10.06 3.23 10.78
CA ASN A 135 -10.81 2.82 9.60
C ASN A 135 -10.49 3.69 8.37
N ASP A 136 -9.29 4.23 8.30
CA ASP A 136 -8.81 5.09 7.21
C ASP A 136 -8.10 4.22 6.15
N ALA A 137 -8.87 3.44 5.42
CA ALA A 137 -8.37 2.62 4.32
C ALA A 137 -8.27 3.42 3.04
N SER A 138 -7.37 3.00 2.14
CA SER A 138 -7.22 3.63 0.83
C SER A 138 -6.84 2.63 -0.26
N TRP A 139 -7.28 2.89 -1.47
CA TRP A 139 -6.84 2.19 -2.67
C TRP A 139 -6.22 3.19 -3.64
N THR A 140 -4.95 3.01 -3.93
CA THR A 140 -4.18 3.88 -4.83
C THR A 140 -3.81 3.11 -6.09
N MET A 141 -4.00 3.73 -7.23
CA MET A 141 -3.62 3.24 -8.56
C MET A 141 -2.62 4.21 -9.15
N GLN A 142 -1.63 3.70 -9.86
CA GLN A 142 -0.61 4.54 -10.49
C GLN A 142 -0.19 3.97 -11.84
N ALA A 143 0.19 4.87 -12.74
CA ALA A 143 0.80 4.51 -14.02
C ALA A 143 1.86 5.52 -14.42
N ILE A 144 3.00 5.03 -14.92
CA ILE A 144 4.08 5.85 -15.48
C ILE A 144 4.04 5.72 -17.00
N LEU A 145 4.02 6.84 -17.70
CA LEU A 145 3.77 6.87 -19.14
C LEU A 145 4.40 8.09 -19.82
N ALA A 146 4.46 8.06 -21.14
CA ALA A 146 4.86 9.22 -21.90
C ALA A 146 3.78 10.32 -21.84
N PRO A 147 4.13 11.62 -21.71
CA PRO A 147 3.16 12.69 -21.51
C PRO A 147 2.03 12.76 -22.55
N GLN A 148 2.32 12.45 -23.81
CA GLN A 148 1.31 12.41 -24.88
C GLN A 148 0.25 11.34 -24.69
N ASN A 149 0.49 10.31 -23.88
CA ASN A 149 -0.42 9.23 -23.57
C ASN A 149 -1.33 9.51 -22.37
N LEU A 150 -1.09 10.61 -21.63
CA LEU A 150 -1.75 10.91 -20.36
C LEU A 150 -3.28 10.82 -20.45
N ARG A 151 -3.87 11.49 -21.43
CA ARG A 151 -5.33 11.50 -21.59
C ARG A 151 -5.92 10.14 -21.93
N LYS A 152 -5.23 9.38 -22.80
CA LYS A 152 -5.69 8.04 -23.19
C LYS A 152 -5.58 7.06 -22.00
N ALA A 153 -4.50 7.14 -21.24
CA ALA A 153 -4.30 6.29 -20.08
C ALA A 153 -5.28 6.61 -18.94
N GLU A 154 -5.61 7.89 -18.75
CA GLU A 154 -6.66 8.31 -17.81
C GLU A 154 -8.00 7.67 -18.17
N VAL A 155 -8.42 7.76 -19.42
CA VAL A 155 -9.67 7.14 -19.91
C VAL A 155 -9.63 5.62 -19.71
N ALA A 156 -8.55 4.96 -20.11
CA ALA A 156 -8.40 3.51 -19.98
C ALA A 156 -8.43 3.05 -18.51
N LEU A 157 -7.88 3.84 -17.58
CA LEU A 157 -7.93 3.56 -16.15
C LEU A 157 -9.37 3.64 -15.63
N TYR A 158 -10.12 4.68 -15.98
CA TYR A 158 -11.53 4.81 -15.61
C TYR A 158 -12.39 3.67 -16.17
N GLU A 159 -12.18 3.30 -17.43
CA GLU A 159 -12.89 2.16 -18.04
C GLU A 159 -12.64 0.84 -17.31
N GLU A 160 -11.43 0.59 -16.82
CA GLU A 160 -11.15 -0.61 -16.04
C GLU A 160 -11.78 -0.55 -14.64
N ILE A 161 -11.79 0.60 -13.98
CA ILE A 161 -12.51 0.80 -12.72
C ILE A 161 -14.01 0.54 -12.90
N ASP A 162 -14.62 1.16 -13.91
CA ASP A 162 -16.04 1.00 -14.21
C ASP A 162 -16.39 -0.47 -14.52
N ARG A 163 -15.51 -1.17 -15.24
CA ARG A 163 -15.69 -2.59 -15.53
C ARG A 163 -15.68 -3.44 -14.25
N VAL A 164 -14.77 -3.17 -13.32
CA VAL A 164 -14.74 -3.88 -12.03
C VAL A 164 -15.98 -3.61 -11.20
N ILE A 165 -16.45 -2.35 -11.19
CA ILE A 165 -17.68 -1.98 -10.47
C ILE A 165 -18.90 -2.66 -11.06
N LYS A 166 -18.99 -2.71 -12.39
CA LYS A 166 -20.16 -3.24 -13.10
C LYS A 166 -20.18 -4.77 -13.16
N ASP A 167 -19.05 -5.37 -13.55
CA ASP A 167 -18.99 -6.79 -13.94
C ASP A 167 -18.26 -7.65 -12.90
N GLY A 168 -17.51 -7.03 -11.98
CA GLY A 168 -16.66 -7.73 -11.00
C GLY A 168 -15.44 -8.38 -11.63
N PHE A 169 -14.95 -9.42 -10.97
CA PHE A 169 -13.87 -10.29 -11.43
C PHE A 169 -14.45 -11.63 -11.91
N THR A 170 -13.81 -12.25 -12.89
CA THR A 170 -14.19 -13.57 -13.36
C THR A 170 -13.74 -14.66 -12.38
N GLN A 171 -14.36 -15.85 -12.47
CA GLN A 171 -13.95 -17.00 -11.65
C GLN A 171 -12.52 -17.43 -11.96
N GLU A 172 -12.08 -17.35 -13.21
CA GLU A 172 -10.72 -17.67 -13.64
C GLU A 172 -9.70 -16.74 -13.00
N GLU A 173 -9.93 -15.40 -13.05
CA GLU A 173 -9.09 -14.41 -12.38
C GLU A 173 -9.01 -14.65 -10.86
N LEU A 174 -10.12 -15.03 -10.25
CA LEU A 174 -10.17 -15.31 -8.81
C LEU A 174 -9.36 -16.56 -8.45
N ASP A 175 -9.44 -17.61 -9.24
CA ASP A 175 -8.74 -18.88 -8.98
C ASP A 175 -7.22 -18.71 -9.19
N GLU A 176 -6.81 -18.01 -10.25
CA GLU A 176 -5.42 -17.65 -10.49
C GLU A 176 -4.86 -16.74 -9.39
N ALA A 177 -5.64 -15.74 -8.97
CA ALA A 177 -5.23 -14.82 -7.92
C ALA A 177 -5.05 -15.52 -6.58
N LYS A 178 -5.95 -16.41 -6.18
CA LYS A 178 -5.82 -17.19 -4.94
C LYS A 178 -4.53 -18.01 -4.95
N LYS A 179 -4.24 -18.70 -6.05
CA LYS A 179 -3.02 -19.49 -6.19
C LYS A 179 -1.77 -18.60 -6.10
N GLY A 180 -1.69 -17.55 -6.92
CA GLY A 180 -0.54 -16.65 -6.96
C GLY A 180 -0.32 -15.89 -5.66
N PHE A 181 -1.40 -15.45 -5.00
CA PHE A 181 -1.32 -14.76 -3.71
C PHE A 181 -0.81 -15.66 -2.57
N ILE A 182 -1.26 -16.91 -2.54
CA ILE A 182 -0.77 -17.90 -1.56
C ILE A 182 0.71 -18.22 -1.78
N GLU A 183 1.12 -18.43 -3.02
CA GLU A 183 2.52 -18.67 -3.39
C GLU A 183 3.41 -17.47 -3.02
N TYR A 184 2.97 -16.25 -3.36
CA TYR A 184 3.67 -15.02 -2.99
C TYR A 184 3.87 -14.90 -1.48
N ARG A 185 2.83 -15.16 -0.68
CA ARG A 185 2.92 -15.13 0.78
C ARG A 185 3.79 -16.23 1.37
N ALA A 186 3.86 -17.38 0.73
CA ALA A 186 4.72 -18.49 1.17
C ALA A 186 6.21 -18.16 0.99
N VAL A 187 6.56 -17.44 -0.07
CA VAL A 187 7.95 -17.04 -0.38
C VAL A 187 8.38 -15.83 0.46
N ASN A 188 7.47 -14.93 0.82
CA ASN A 188 7.75 -13.68 1.53
C ASN A 188 7.37 -13.72 3.02
N ARG A 189 7.48 -14.89 3.63
CA ARG A 189 7.29 -15.10 5.08
C ARG A 189 8.55 -14.78 5.85
#